data_fa3b2bad4b6aa2b8e524f17f521422c7
#
_entry.id   fa3b2bad4b6aa2b8e524f17f521422c7
#
_cell.length_a   1.000
_cell.length_b   1.000
_cell.length_c   1.000
_cell.angle_alpha   90.00
_cell.angle_beta   90.00
_cell.angle_gamma   90.00
#
_symmetry.space_group_name_H-M   'P 1'
#
loop_
_entity.id
_entity.type
_entity.pdbx_description
1 polymer ?
#
loop_
_entity_poly.entity_id
_entity_poly.type
_entity_poly.pdbx_seq_one_letter_code
_entity_poly.pdbx_strand_id
1 'polypeptide(L)'
;MCIRDSTNAEREIYREKLATLGLGLEDRLTAKVGLLSGGQRQALTLLMASLQTPKLLLLDEHTAALDPATAKKVLELSDKIISDNKLTALMITHNMTDAIRHGNRLIMMDRGKIVLDISGEEKSRLTKADLLERFAEKAGVQEETDSVLLS
;
A
#
# COMPACT_ATOMS: atom_id res chain seq x y z
N MET A 1 7.25 20.18 14.28
CA MET A 1 7.68 21.20 13.30
C MET A 1 6.45 21.68 12.56
N CYS A 2 6.03 22.91 12.77
CA CYS A 2 4.88 23.48 12.06
C CYS A 2 5.41 24.18 10.80
N ILE A 3 4.67 24.07 9.66
CA ILE A 3 4.98 24.80 8.41
C ILE A 3 5.11 26.33 8.65
N ARG A 4 4.52 26.85 9.73
CA ARG A 4 4.66 28.27 10.12
C ARG A 4 6.12 28.69 10.39
N ASP A 5 6.98 27.74 10.78
CA ASP A 5 8.37 28.01 11.13
C ASP A 5 9.34 27.73 9.97
N SER A 6 8.80 27.31 8.79
CA SER A 6 9.61 27.02 7.61
C SER A 6 9.98 28.29 6.85
N THR A 7 11.22 28.32 6.34
CA THR A 7 11.72 29.36 5.45
C THR A 7 11.00 29.34 4.09
N ASN A 8 11.08 30.42 3.32
CA ASN A 8 10.51 30.45 1.98
C ASN A 8 11.14 29.39 1.06
N ALA A 9 12.44 29.12 1.20
CA ALA A 9 13.12 28.09 0.43
C ALA A 9 12.62 26.68 0.76
N GLU A 10 12.42 26.37 2.04
CA GLU A 10 11.83 25.09 2.47
C GLU A 10 10.39 24.91 1.97
N ARG A 11 9.61 25.98 1.97
CA ARG A 11 8.22 25.96 1.46
C ARG A 11 8.19 25.64 -0.04
N GLU A 12 9.14 26.16 -0.80
CA GLU A 12 9.23 25.84 -2.24
C GLU A 12 9.56 24.38 -2.48
N ILE A 13 10.51 23.81 -1.73
CA ILE A 13 10.84 22.38 -1.78
C ILE A 13 9.60 21.53 -1.43
N TYR A 14 8.83 21.91 -0.40
CA TYR A 14 7.60 21.17 -0.05
C TYR A 14 6.54 21.31 -1.13
N ARG A 15 6.41 22.48 -1.75
CA ARG A 15 5.46 22.70 -2.85
C ARG A 15 5.77 21.79 -4.04
N GLU A 16 7.03 21.74 -4.46
CA GLU A 16 7.48 20.85 -5.54
C GLU A 16 7.17 19.37 -5.24
N LYS A 17 7.50 18.92 -4.01
CA LYS A 17 7.20 17.54 -3.59
C LYS A 17 5.71 17.24 -3.55
N LEU A 18 4.88 18.16 -3.07
CA LEU A 18 3.43 18.01 -3.04
C LEU A 18 2.82 18.01 -4.44
N ALA A 19 3.36 18.80 -5.37
CA ALA A 19 2.92 18.83 -6.76
C ALA A 19 3.09 17.46 -7.46
N THR A 20 4.10 16.68 -7.06
CA THR A 20 4.29 15.32 -7.61
C THR A 20 3.13 14.36 -7.31
N LEU A 21 2.30 14.67 -6.31
CA LEU A 21 1.12 13.88 -5.95
C LEU A 21 -0.06 14.10 -6.89
N GLY A 22 -0.10 15.25 -7.60
CA GLY A 22 -1.18 15.59 -8.53
C GLY A 22 -2.57 15.75 -7.87
N LEU A 23 -2.60 16.18 -6.60
CA LEU A 23 -3.82 16.28 -5.77
C LEU A 23 -4.16 17.71 -5.33
N GLY A 24 -3.47 18.73 -5.86
CA GLY A 24 -3.67 20.14 -5.52
C GLY A 24 -3.23 20.48 -4.08
N LEU A 25 -2.33 19.70 -3.50
CA LEU A 25 -1.83 19.92 -2.14
C LEU A 25 -0.74 21.00 -2.10
N GLU A 26 -0.07 21.24 -3.21
CA GLU A 26 0.93 22.29 -3.39
C GLU A 26 0.38 23.70 -3.10
N ASP A 27 -0.92 23.91 -3.36
CA ASP A 27 -1.61 25.18 -3.10
C ASP A 27 -2.20 25.26 -1.69
N ARG A 28 -2.07 24.20 -0.88
CA ARG A 28 -2.69 24.04 0.43
C ARG A 28 -1.70 23.88 1.58
N LEU A 29 -0.47 24.37 1.45
CA LEU A 29 0.61 24.24 2.45
C LEU A 29 0.21 24.70 3.87
N THR A 30 -0.68 25.67 4.00
CA THR A 30 -1.15 26.20 5.29
C THR A 30 -2.50 25.65 5.73
N ALA A 31 -3.11 24.78 4.93
CA ALA A 31 -4.41 24.18 5.28
C ALA A 31 -4.27 23.21 6.44
N LYS A 32 -5.29 23.16 7.30
CA LYS A 32 -5.35 22.14 8.35
C LYS A 32 -5.57 20.75 7.71
N VAL A 33 -4.83 19.75 8.16
CA VAL A 33 -4.94 18.36 7.66
C VAL A 33 -6.36 17.80 7.75
N GLY A 34 -7.14 18.21 8.76
CA GLY A 34 -8.54 17.83 8.91
C GLY A 34 -9.46 18.29 7.77
N LEU A 35 -9.06 19.29 6.98
CA LEU A 35 -9.81 19.79 5.82
C LEU A 35 -9.45 19.05 4.51
N LEU A 36 -8.51 18.13 4.54
CA LEU A 36 -8.12 17.30 3.41
C LEU A 36 -9.09 16.12 3.25
N SER A 37 -9.31 15.69 2.00
CA SER A 37 -10.03 14.44 1.74
C SER A 37 -9.25 13.23 2.27
N GLY A 38 -9.92 12.07 2.40
CA GLY A 38 -9.27 10.83 2.80
C GLY A 38 -8.07 10.49 1.93
N GLY A 39 -8.22 10.52 0.60
CA GLY A 39 -7.15 10.27 -0.34
C GLY A 39 -6.00 11.28 -0.27
N GLN A 40 -6.31 12.56 -0.10
CA GLN A 40 -5.29 13.59 0.09
C GLN A 40 -4.47 13.36 1.37
N ARG A 41 -5.11 12.95 2.47
CA ARG A 41 -4.40 12.59 3.71
C ARG A 41 -3.50 11.38 3.53
N GLN A 42 -4.00 10.33 2.86
CA GLN A 42 -3.20 9.12 2.61
C GLN A 42 -2.00 9.41 1.71
N ALA A 43 -2.19 10.16 0.63
CA ALA A 43 -1.11 10.55 -0.26
C ALA A 43 -0.05 11.42 0.46
N LEU A 44 -0.49 12.36 1.30
CA LEU A 44 0.41 13.17 2.13
C LEU A 44 1.20 12.29 3.12
N THR A 45 0.55 11.35 3.79
CA THR A 45 1.21 10.43 4.74
C THR A 45 2.24 9.57 4.02
N LEU A 46 1.92 9.04 2.85
CA LEU A 46 2.82 8.26 2.02
C LEU A 46 4.05 9.08 1.57
N LEU A 47 3.83 10.31 1.10
CA LEU A 47 4.93 11.21 0.76
C LEU A 47 5.83 11.47 1.97
N MET A 48 5.25 11.79 3.12
CA MET A 48 6.02 12.03 4.35
C MET A 48 6.86 10.81 4.74
N ALA A 49 6.30 9.59 4.66
CA ALA A 49 7.01 8.35 4.96
C ALA A 49 8.17 8.08 3.97
N SER A 50 8.09 8.60 2.75
CA SER A 50 9.13 8.42 1.71
C SER A 50 10.21 9.50 1.69
N LEU A 51 10.01 10.63 2.39
CA LEU A 51 10.96 11.77 2.36
C LEU A 51 12.38 11.42 2.80
N GLN A 52 12.55 10.47 3.70
CA GLN A 52 13.83 10.01 4.23
C GLN A 52 14.19 8.60 3.75
N THR A 53 13.81 8.22 2.55
CA THR A 53 14.13 6.93 1.91
C THR A 53 14.25 5.78 2.94
N PRO A 54 13.14 5.26 3.45
CA PRO A 54 13.17 4.22 4.49
C PRO A 54 13.76 2.93 3.92
N LYS A 55 14.39 2.11 4.76
CA LYS A 55 14.84 0.75 4.37
C LYS A 55 13.66 -0.18 4.07
N LEU A 56 12.55 0.03 4.75
CA LEU A 56 11.31 -0.73 4.59
C LEU A 56 10.12 0.21 4.77
N LEU A 57 9.20 0.22 3.81
CA LEU A 57 7.92 0.92 3.89
C LEU A 57 6.82 -0.09 4.18
N LEU A 58 6.07 0.10 5.27
CA LEU A 58 4.93 -0.72 5.65
C LEU A 58 3.64 0.03 5.31
N LEU A 59 2.77 -0.59 4.51
CA LEU A 59 1.48 -0.06 4.09
C LEU A 59 0.39 -1.03 4.57
N ASP A 60 -0.25 -0.70 5.67
CA ASP A 60 -1.30 -1.53 6.27
C ASP A 60 -2.68 -0.97 5.90
N GLU A 61 -3.39 -1.69 5.01
CA GLU A 61 -4.74 -1.38 4.51
C GLU A 61 -4.96 0.12 4.18
N HIS A 62 -3.94 0.80 3.70
CA HIS A 62 -3.89 2.25 3.56
C HIS A 62 -4.94 2.84 2.59
N THR A 63 -5.71 2.00 1.89
CA THR A 63 -6.80 2.42 0.99
C THR A 63 -8.17 1.93 1.41
N ALA A 64 -8.30 1.17 2.49
CA ALA A 64 -9.55 0.51 2.90
C ALA A 64 -10.71 1.48 3.16
N ALA A 65 -10.43 2.68 3.66
CA ALA A 65 -11.44 3.70 3.98
C ALA A 65 -11.72 4.69 2.83
N LEU A 66 -11.25 4.41 1.62
CA LEU A 66 -11.39 5.28 0.46
C LEU A 66 -12.43 4.72 -0.52
N ASP A 67 -13.08 5.62 -1.26
CA ASP A 67 -13.90 5.21 -2.40
C ASP A 67 -13.01 4.56 -3.49
N PRO A 68 -13.57 3.69 -4.36
CA PRO A 68 -12.78 2.91 -5.32
C PRO A 68 -11.93 3.74 -6.27
N ALA A 69 -12.41 4.90 -6.71
CA ALA A 69 -11.67 5.76 -7.64
C ALA A 69 -10.48 6.44 -6.94
N THR A 70 -10.67 6.88 -5.71
CA THR A 70 -9.61 7.47 -4.87
C THR A 70 -8.60 6.39 -4.43
N ALA A 71 -9.06 5.20 -4.03
CA ALA A 71 -8.20 4.08 -3.67
C ALA A 71 -7.24 3.72 -4.81
N LYS A 72 -7.77 3.60 -6.04
CA LYS A 72 -6.96 3.34 -7.24
C LYS A 72 -5.85 4.38 -7.43
N LYS A 73 -6.18 5.67 -7.30
CA LYS A 73 -5.19 6.76 -7.43
C LYS A 73 -4.10 6.68 -6.37
N VAL A 74 -4.47 6.38 -5.13
CA VAL A 74 -3.51 6.25 -4.02
C VAL A 74 -2.61 5.04 -4.23
N LEU A 75 -3.12 3.91 -4.72
CA LEU A 75 -2.32 2.73 -5.05
C LEU A 75 -1.33 3.00 -6.20
N GLU A 76 -1.78 3.64 -7.28
CA GLU A 76 -0.91 4.05 -8.40
C GLU A 76 0.19 5.01 -7.93
N LEU A 77 -0.13 5.93 -7.02
CA LEU A 77 0.84 6.83 -6.41
C LEU A 77 1.82 6.07 -5.50
N SER A 78 1.34 5.07 -4.75
CA SER A 78 2.19 4.21 -3.92
C SER A 78 3.22 3.48 -4.78
N ASP A 79 2.79 2.86 -5.87
CA ASP A 79 3.68 2.17 -6.82
C ASP A 79 4.73 3.13 -7.39
N LYS A 80 4.31 4.34 -7.78
CA LYS A 80 5.21 5.36 -8.30
C LYS A 80 6.26 5.76 -7.26
N ILE A 81 5.87 6.08 -6.04
CA ILE A 81 6.79 6.49 -4.98
C ILE A 81 7.76 5.35 -4.64
N ILE A 82 7.28 4.11 -4.55
CA ILE A 82 8.10 2.93 -4.29
C ILE A 82 9.13 2.72 -5.40
N SER A 83 8.70 2.80 -6.65
CA SER A 83 9.55 2.62 -7.83
C SER A 83 10.60 3.73 -7.98
N ASP A 84 10.17 4.99 -7.94
CA ASP A 84 11.04 6.16 -8.13
C ASP A 84 12.15 6.23 -7.07
N ASN A 85 11.83 5.84 -5.83
CA ASN A 85 12.78 5.84 -4.71
C ASN A 85 13.43 4.47 -4.46
N LYS A 86 13.12 3.44 -5.27
CA LYS A 86 13.62 2.06 -5.15
C LYS A 86 13.43 1.49 -3.74
N LEU A 87 12.27 1.73 -3.14
CA LEU A 87 11.97 1.30 -1.77
C LEU A 87 11.64 -0.19 -1.73
N THR A 88 12.06 -0.85 -0.65
CA THR A 88 11.46 -2.12 -0.25
C THR A 88 10.14 -1.82 0.46
N ALA A 89 9.04 -2.39 -0.02
CA ALA A 89 7.72 -2.17 0.57
C ALA A 89 7.01 -3.48 0.88
N LEU A 90 6.28 -3.50 1.99
CA LEU A 90 5.33 -4.56 2.35
C LEU A 90 3.94 -3.92 2.44
N MET A 91 3.03 -4.34 1.59
CA MET A 91 1.65 -3.89 1.57
C MET A 91 0.72 -4.99 2.09
N ILE A 92 -0.11 -4.66 3.07
CA ILE A 92 -1.17 -5.52 3.58
C ILE A 92 -2.49 -5.04 2.98
N THR A 93 -3.24 -5.95 2.40
CA THR A 93 -4.58 -5.70 1.85
C THR A 93 -5.45 -6.95 1.92
N HIS A 94 -6.74 -6.76 2.13
CA HIS A 94 -7.75 -7.81 2.00
C HIS A 94 -8.34 -7.87 0.58
N ASN A 95 -7.97 -6.96 -0.32
CA ASN A 95 -8.41 -6.95 -1.70
C ASN A 95 -7.49 -7.82 -2.57
N MET A 96 -7.98 -8.98 -2.99
CA MET A 96 -7.22 -9.92 -3.81
C MET A 96 -6.77 -9.34 -5.16
N THR A 97 -7.58 -8.47 -5.77
CA THR A 97 -7.24 -7.83 -7.04
C THR A 97 -6.04 -6.89 -6.87
N ASP A 98 -6.00 -6.13 -5.79
CA ASP A 98 -4.88 -5.25 -5.48
C ASP A 98 -3.63 -6.06 -5.12
N ALA A 99 -3.77 -7.15 -4.33
CA ALA A 99 -2.68 -8.05 -4.00
C ALA A 99 -2.02 -8.67 -5.24
N ILE A 100 -2.81 -9.05 -6.26
CA ILE A 100 -2.30 -9.59 -7.53
C ILE A 100 -1.62 -8.48 -8.34
N ARG A 101 -2.20 -7.29 -8.41
CA ARG A 101 -1.77 -6.21 -9.29
C ARG A 101 -0.49 -5.52 -8.81
N HIS A 102 -0.35 -5.32 -7.49
CA HIS A 102 0.75 -4.54 -6.90
C HIS A 102 1.87 -5.44 -6.36
N GLY A 103 3.11 -4.91 -6.38
CA GLY A 103 4.30 -5.62 -5.92
C GLY A 103 4.74 -6.79 -6.80
N ASN A 104 5.89 -7.37 -6.52
CA ASN A 104 6.53 -8.47 -7.27
C ASN A 104 6.43 -9.84 -6.57
N ARG A 105 5.94 -9.89 -5.32
CA ARG A 105 5.71 -11.09 -4.53
C ARG A 105 4.38 -10.97 -3.79
N LEU A 106 3.62 -12.05 -3.74
CA LEU A 106 2.36 -12.16 -3.03
C LEU A 106 2.49 -13.22 -1.96
N ILE A 107 2.18 -12.85 -0.74
CA ILE A 107 2.12 -13.75 0.42
C ILE A 107 0.69 -13.76 0.92
N MET A 108 0.09 -14.94 1.07
CA MET A 108 -1.20 -15.09 1.72
C MET A 108 -1.02 -15.77 3.06
N MET A 109 -1.70 -15.25 4.07
CA MET A 109 -1.62 -15.76 5.44
C MET A 109 -3.01 -16.24 5.90
N ASP A 110 -3.02 -17.34 6.63
CA ASP A 110 -4.20 -17.84 7.34
C ASP A 110 -3.77 -18.30 8.73
N ARG A 111 -4.53 -17.95 9.77
CA ARG A 111 -4.31 -18.31 11.19
C ARG A 111 -2.83 -18.16 11.64
N GLY A 112 -2.18 -17.08 11.20
CA GLY A 112 -0.79 -16.77 11.55
C GLY A 112 0.28 -17.55 10.78
N LYS A 113 -0.09 -18.38 9.81
CA LYS A 113 0.82 -19.14 8.94
C LYS A 113 0.78 -18.61 7.52
N ILE A 114 1.91 -18.70 6.82
CA ILE A 114 1.96 -18.44 5.37
C ILE A 114 1.42 -19.67 4.65
N VAL A 115 0.32 -19.49 3.92
CA VAL A 115 -0.32 -20.56 3.14
C VAL A 115 0.03 -20.50 1.66
N LEU A 116 0.32 -19.31 1.14
CA LEU A 116 0.80 -19.11 -0.24
C LEU A 116 1.95 -18.10 -0.26
N ASP A 117 2.94 -18.35 -1.11
CA ASP A 117 4.07 -17.47 -1.37
C ASP A 117 4.41 -17.56 -2.86
N ILE A 118 4.06 -16.55 -3.64
CA ILE A 118 4.10 -16.53 -5.10
C ILE A 118 4.87 -15.31 -5.56
N SER A 119 5.81 -15.48 -6.51
CA SER A 119 6.64 -14.38 -7.00
C SER A 119 6.99 -14.54 -8.49
N GLY A 120 7.60 -13.50 -9.09
CA GLY A 120 8.11 -13.52 -10.44
C GLY A 120 7.05 -13.79 -11.51
N GLU A 121 7.39 -14.64 -12.49
CA GLU A 121 6.50 -14.94 -13.62
C GLU A 121 5.18 -15.61 -13.18
N GLU A 122 5.22 -16.43 -12.15
CA GLU A 122 4.03 -17.07 -11.63
C GLU A 122 3.03 -16.04 -11.13
N LYS A 123 3.50 -15.02 -10.36
CA LYS A 123 2.64 -13.92 -9.91
C LYS A 123 2.09 -13.11 -11.08
N SER A 124 2.88 -12.86 -12.11
CA SER A 124 2.46 -12.04 -13.26
C SER A 124 1.31 -12.65 -14.07
N ARG A 125 1.14 -13.97 -14.01
CA ARG A 125 0.09 -14.73 -14.69
C ARG A 125 -1.10 -15.08 -13.81
N LEU A 126 -1.01 -14.75 -12.51
CA LEU A 126 -2.01 -15.14 -11.52
C LEU A 126 -3.33 -14.40 -11.73
N THR A 127 -4.42 -15.14 -11.78
CA THR A 127 -5.77 -14.60 -11.79
C THR A 127 -6.41 -14.67 -10.38
N LYS A 128 -7.49 -13.91 -10.19
CA LYS A 128 -8.25 -14.00 -8.93
C LYS A 128 -8.85 -15.38 -8.70
N ALA A 129 -9.25 -16.07 -9.79
CA ALA A 129 -9.79 -17.42 -9.70
C ALA A 129 -8.72 -18.41 -9.22
N ASP A 130 -7.51 -18.37 -9.83
CA ASP A 130 -6.39 -19.20 -9.41
C ASP A 130 -6.01 -18.99 -7.95
N LEU A 131 -6.03 -17.71 -7.50
CA LEU A 131 -5.70 -17.39 -6.12
C LEU A 131 -6.73 -17.96 -5.12
N LEU A 132 -8.03 -17.89 -5.46
CA LEU A 132 -9.10 -18.47 -4.65
C LEU A 132 -9.03 -19.98 -4.59
N GLU A 133 -8.77 -20.64 -5.72
CA GLU A 133 -8.64 -22.10 -5.80
C GLU A 133 -7.48 -22.58 -4.93
N ARG A 134 -6.31 -21.99 -5.10
CA ARG A 134 -5.12 -22.33 -4.30
C ARG A 134 -5.30 -22.09 -2.80
N PHE A 135 -6.04 -21.02 -2.44
CA PHE A 135 -6.36 -20.77 -1.05
C PHE A 135 -7.29 -21.83 -0.47
N ALA A 136 -8.35 -22.20 -1.21
CA ALA A 136 -9.29 -23.24 -0.77
C ALA A 136 -8.60 -24.60 -0.58
N GLU A 137 -7.72 -24.99 -1.50
CA GLU A 137 -6.92 -26.20 -1.39
C GLU A 137 -6.04 -26.22 -0.14
N LYS A 138 -5.34 -25.13 0.14
CA LYS A 138 -4.42 -25.01 1.27
C LYS A 138 -5.16 -24.89 2.61
N ALA A 139 -6.24 -24.13 2.67
CA ALA A 139 -7.05 -23.98 3.87
C ALA A 139 -7.76 -25.29 4.24
N GLY A 140 -8.31 -26.03 3.24
CA GLY A 140 -8.93 -27.33 3.46
C GLY A 140 -7.95 -28.39 4.00
N VAL A 141 -6.75 -28.43 3.48
CA VAL A 141 -5.69 -29.35 3.97
C VAL A 141 -5.30 -29.03 5.42
N GLN A 142 -5.32 -27.75 5.83
CA GLN A 142 -5.01 -27.39 7.23
C GLN A 142 -6.11 -27.80 8.21
N GLU A 143 -7.37 -27.71 7.82
CA GLU A 143 -8.49 -28.14 8.69
C GLU A 143 -8.46 -29.66 8.93
N GLU A 144 -8.13 -30.46 7.92
CA GLU A 144 -7.95 -31.92 8.06
C GLU A 144 -6.78 -32.25 8.98
N THR A 145 -5.66 -31.53 8.87
CA THR A 145 -4.46 -31.78 9.68
C THR A 145 -4.69 -31.41 11.14
N ASP A 146 -5.35 -30.29 11.41
CA ASP A 146 -5.65 -29.84 12.78
C ASP A 146 -6.70 -30.76 13.44
N SER A 147 -7.65 -31.35 12.69
CA SER A 147 -8.60 -32.31 13.22
C SER A 147 -7.98 -33.66 13.58
N VAL A 148 -6.95 -34.07 12.86
CA VAL A 148 -6.19 -35.33 13.15
C VAL A 148 -5.26 -35.17 14.34
N LEU A 149 -4.76 -33.96 14.62
CA LEU A 149 -3.89 -33.70 15.78
C LEU A 149 -4.64 -33.53 17.08
N LEU A 150 -5.97 -33.34 17.03
CA LEU A 150 -6.86 -33.18 18.21
C LEU A 150 -7.67 -34.45 18.53
N SER A 151 -7.47 -35.51 17.79
CA SER A 151 -8.06 -36.86 18.01
C SER A 151 -7.03 -37.81 18.62
#